data_5b2d93df56c8826340fb2cf242174985
#
_entry.id   5b2d93df56c8826340fb2cf242174985
#
_cell.length_a   1.000
_cell.length_b   1.000
_cell.length_c   1.000
_cell.angle_alpha   90.00
_cell.angle_beta   90.00
_cell.angle_gamma   90.00
#
_symmetry.space_group_name_H-M   'P 1'
#
loop_
_entity.id
_entity.type
_entity.pdbx_description
1 polymer ?
#
loop_
_entity_poly.entity_id
_entity_poly.type
_entity_poly.pdbx_seq_one_letter_code
_entity_poly.pdbx_strand_id
1 'polypeptide(L)'
;LARPQFGSKLETVKRQGVEVMIALDISNSMLAQDVQPSRLQKAKRLVAQLVDKMQNDKVGMIVFAGDAFTQLPITSDYISAKMFLESIDPSLISKQGTAIGAAINLAARSFTPQEGVGRTVIVITDGENHEGGAVEAAKAAAEKGIQVNVLGVGMPEGAPIPIEGTNDYRRDREGNVIVTRLNEQMCQEIAQAGNGIYVRVDNTNGAQKAISQEINKMAKADVETQVYTEFNEQFQAVAWIILLLLLAEMLILERKNPLFRNIHLFSNKK
;
A
#
# COMPACT_ATOMS: atom_id res chain seq x y z
N LEU A 1 10.98 37.76 -0.35
CA LEU A 1 12.11 37.32 0.46
C LEU A 1 12.81 36.20 -0.30
N ALA A 2 14.04 36.50 -0.81
CA ALA A 2 14.86 35.49 -1.50
C ALA A 2 15.33 34.45 -0.50
N ARG A 3 14.98 33.17 -0.74
CA ARG A 3 15.50 32.01 0.00
C ARG A 3 16.61 31.39 -0.84
N PRO A 4 17.90 31.71 -0.59
CA PRO A 4 18.98 31.08 -1.34
C PRO A 4 19.07 29.60 -0.93
N GLN A 5 18.94 28.72 -1.91
CA GLN A 5 19.02 27.26 -1.73
C GLN A 5 20.29 26.78 -2.42
N PHE A 6 21.19 26.14 -1.68
CA PHE A 6 22.42 25.56 -2.22
C PHE A 6 22.61 24.14 -1.70
N GLY A 7 22.80 23.21 -2.63
CA GLY A 7 23.18 21.83 -2.36
C GLY A 7 22.01 20.93 -1.94
N SER A 8 21.98 19.72 -2.45
CA SER A 8 21.16 18.61 -1.96
C SER A 8 21.94 17.89 -0.87
N LYS A 9 21.43 17.83 0.35
CA LYS A 9 21.93 16.89 1.35
C LYS A 9 21.42 15.51 0.98
N LEU A 10 22.31 14.57 0.69
CA LEU A 10 22.00 13.16 0.70
C LEU A 10 21.71 12.75 2.16
N GLU A 11 20.52 13.01 2.64
CA GLU A 11 20.04 12.36 3.83
C GLU A 11 19.70 10.93 3.46
N THR A 12 20.22 9.97 4.21
CA THR A 12 19.82 8.56 4.11
C THR A 12 18.36 8.49 4.51
N VAL A 13 17.46 8.63 3.52
CA VAL A 13 16.02 8.52 3.73
C VAL A 13 15.77 7.09 4.22
N LYS A 14 15.39 6.97 5.48
CA LYS A 14 14.88 5.69 6.00
C LYS A 14 13.75 5.25 5.10
N ARG A 15 13.87 4.05 4.52
CA ARG A 15 12.80 3.42 3.73
C ARG A 15 11.50 3.51 4.53
N GLN A 16 10.57 4.32 4.10
CA GLN A 16 9.21 4.30 4.61
C GLN A 16 8.55 3.05 4.03
N GLY A 17 8.02 2.19 4.89
CA GLY A 17 7.34 0.97 4.46
C GLY A 17 5.99 1.30 3.81
N VAL A 18 5.46 0.33 3.06
CA VAL A 18 4.13 0.40 2.44
C VAL A 18 3.06 -0.05 3.44
N GLU A 19 1.90 0.58 3.43
CA GLU A 19 0.72 0.07 4.12
C GLU A 19 -0.05 -0.88 3.19
N VAL A 20 -0.15 -2.14 3.60
CA VAL A 20 -0.78 -3.21 2.83
C VAL A 20 -2.06 -3.65 3.54
N MET A 21 -3.21 -3.45 2.90
CA MET A 21 -4.49 -3.97 3.38
C MET A 21 -4.86 -5.22 2.59
N ILE A 22 -4.92 -6.36 3.25
CA ILE A 22 -5.32 -7.64 2.64
C ILE A 22 -6.82 -7.79 2.82
N ALA A 23 -7.55 -7.88 1.70
CA ALA A 23 -8.97 -8.20 1.67
C ALA A 23 -9.13 -9.66 1.23
N LEU A 24 -9.45 -10.53 2.18
CA LEU A 24 -9.56 -11.97 1.99
C LEU A 24 -11.02 -12.40 1.88
N ASP A 25 -11.36 -12.98 0.75
CA ASP A 25 -12.65 -13.63 0.51
C ASP A 25 -12.76 -14.89 1.36
N ILE A 26 -13.82 -14.98 2.15
CA ILE A 26 -14.17 -16.13 2.97
C ILE A 26 -15.55 -16.70 2.65
N SER A 27 -16.07 -16.39 1.46
CA SER A 27 -17.32 -16.97 0.95
C SER A 27 -17.22 -18.47 0.80
N ASN A 28 -18.35 -19.13 0.73
CA ASN A 28 -18.40 -20.60 0.60
C ASN A 28 -17.68 -21.14 -0.64
N SER A 29 -17.60 -20.38 -1.71
CA SER A 29 -16.89 -20.78 -2.94
C SER A 29 -15.38 -20.97 -2.69
N MET A 30 -14.82 -20.27 -1.69
CA MET A 30 -13.42 -20.42 -1.28
C MET A 30 -13.12 -21.75 -0.56
N LEU A 31 -14.11 -22.56 -0.26
CA LEU A 31 -13.94 -23.93 0.22
C LEU A 31 -13.65 -24.93 -0.91
N ALA A 32 -13.84 -24.54 -2.18
CA ALA A 32 -13.56 -25.40 -3.32
C ALA A 32 -12.10 -25.86 -3.35
N GLN A 33 -11.86 -27.08 -3.88
CA GLN A 33 -10.58 -27.79 -3.81
C GLN A 33 -9.90 -27.97 -5.18
N ASP A 34 -10.21 -27.11 -6.14
CA ASP A 34 -9.49 -27.05 -7.42
C ASP A 34 -8.04 -26.55 -7.25
N VAL A 35 -7.77 -25.80 -6.17
CA VAL A 35 -6.44 -25.46 -5.68
C VAL A 35 -6.23 -26.09 -4.31
N GLN A 36 -5.13 -26.83 -4.13
CA GLN A 36 -4.92 -27.65 -2.91
C GLN A 36 -4.35 -26.83 -1.72
N PRO A 37 -4.82 -27.08 -0.49
CA PRO A 37 -5.86 -28.07 -0.09
C PRO A 37 -7.28 -27.54 -0.30
N SER A 38 -7.51 -26.23 -0.28
CA SER A 38 -8.68 -25.48 -0.72
C SER A 38 -8.25 -24.08 -1.11
N ARG A 39 -9.11 -23.34 -1.84
CA ARG A 39 -8.82 -21.94 -2.22
C ARG A 39 -8.51 -21.11 -0.99
N LEU A 40 -9.31 -21.17 0.07
CA LEU A 40 -9.10 -20.43 1.31
C LEU A 40 -7.78 -20.80 2.00
N GLN A 41 -7.51 -22.08 2.15
CA GLN A 41 -6.25 -22.53 2.78
C GLN A 41 -5.02 -22.14 1.97
N LYS A 42 -5.12 -22.18 0.63
CA LYS A 42 -4.04 -21.71 -0.24
C LYS A 42 -3.84 -20.19 -0.10
N ALA A 43 -4.93 -19.41 -0.06
CA ALA A 43 -4.90 -17.97 0.17
C ALA A 43 -4.25 -17.62 1.53
N LYS A 44 -4.66 -18.29 2.61
CA LYS A 44 -4.06 -18.11 3.94
C LYS A 44 -2.55 -18.39 3.95
N ARG A 45 -2.10 -19.46 3.32
CA ARG A 45 -0.67 -19.78 3.19
C ARG A 45 0.09 -18.71 2.41
N LEU A 46 -0.50 -18.21 1.32
CA LEU A 46 0.10 -17.14 0.52
C LEU A 46 0.25 -15.87 1.32
N VAL A 47 -0.78 -15.46 2.08
CA VAL A 47 -0.75 -14.29 2.97
C VAL A 47 0.31 -14.45 4.05
N ALA A 48 0.39 -15.61 4.71
CA ALA A 48 1.42 -15.89 5.72
C ALA A 48 2.83 -15.71 5.15
N GLN A 49 3.09 -16.29 3.96
CA GLN A 49 4.38 -16.15 3.27
C GLN A 49 4.67 -14.70 2.83
N LEU A 50 3.64 -13.91 2.50
CA LEU A 50 3.79 -12.51 2.18
C LEU A 50 4.19 -11.70 3.41
N VAL A 51 3.51 -11.92 4.53
CA VAL A 51 3.79 -11.28 5.83
C VAL A 51 5.21 -11.62 6.31
N ASP A 52 5.68 -12.87 6.13
CA ASP A 52 7.04 -13.27 6.49
C ASP A 52 8.15 -12.53 5.72
N LYS A 53 7.83 -11.96 4.56
CA LYS A 53 8.79 -11.18 3.75
C LYS A 53 8.74 -9.67 4.01
N MET A 54 7.75 -9.20 4.76
CA MET A 54 7.64 -7.81 5.14
C MET A 54 8.71 -7.45 6.19
N GLN A 55 9.31 -6.27 6.08
CA GLN A 55 10.35 -5.82 7.02
C GLN A 55 10.01 -4.49 7.70
N ASN A 56 9.57 -3.51 6.92
CA ASN A 56 9.21 -2.18 7.40
C ASN A 56 7.78 -1.80 6.99
N ASP A 57 7.08 -2.73 6.35
CA ASP A 57 5.73 -2.52 5.87
C ASP A 57 4.73 -2.73 7.01
N LYS A 58 3.56 -2.12 6.91
CA LYS A 58 2.45 -2.38 7.83
C LYS A 58 1.40 -3.22 7.12
N VAL A 59 0.76 -4.11 7.85
CA VAL A 59 -0.29 -4.98 7.32
C VAL A 59 -1.57 -4.85 8.11
N GLY A 60 -2.69 -4.82 7.40
CA GLY A 60 -4.03 -4.97 7.97
C GLY A 60 -4.80 -6.04 7.23
N MET A 61 -5.86 -6.55 7.83
CA MET A 61 -6.69 -7.59 7.22
C MET A 61 -8.18 -7.26 7.30
N ILE A 62 -8.85 -7.44 6.18
CA ILE A 62 -10.30 -7.41 6.03
C ILE A 62 -10.73 -8.80 5.56
N VAL A 63 -11.77 -9.34 6.12
CA VAL A 63 -12.46 -10.53 5.63
C VAL A 63 -13.78 -10.11 5.02
N PHE A 64 -14.16 -10.75 3.93
CA PHE A 64 -15.44 -10.45 3.28
C PHE A 64 -16.11 -11.70 2.68
N ALA A 65 -17.41 -11.63 2.62
CA ALA A 65 -18.31 -12.51 1.89
C ALA A 65 -19.47 -11.64 1.38
N GLY A 66 -20.72 -11.83 1.80
CA GLY A 66 -21.83 -10.91 1.53
C GLY A 66 -21.75 -9.55 2.25
N ASP A 67 -20.81 -9.39 3.18
CA ASP A 67 -20.43 -8.15 3.87
C ASP A 67 -18.91 -8.13 4.10
N ALA A 68 -18.34 -6.97 4.50
CA ALA A 68 -16.91 -6.82 4.75
C ALA A 68 -16.64 -6.30 6.18
N PHE A 69 -15.65 -6.91 6.86
CA PHE A 69 -15.29 -6.57 8.24
C PHE A 69 -13.78 -6.48 8.41
N THR A 70 -13.33 -5.52 9.22
CA THR A 70 -11.92 -5.41 9.59
C THR A 70 -11.60 -6.48 10.64
N GLN A 71 -10.75 -7.45 10.25
CA GLN A 71 -10.25 -8.49 11.13
C GLN A 71 -9.01 -8.03 11.90
N LEU A 72 -8.15 -7.23 11.26
CA LEU A 72 -6.97 -6.66 11.87
C LEU A 72 -6.76 -5.24 11.31
N PRO A 73 -6.74 -4.20 12.16
CA PRO A 73 -6.31 -2.86 11.77
C PRO A 73 -4.85 -2.85 11.29
N ILE A 74 -4.45 -1.79 10.56
CA ILE A 74 -3.07 -1.61 10.10
C ILE A 74 -2.08 -1.65 11.28
N THR A 75 -1.13 -2.58 11.24
CA THR A 75 -0.13 -2.80 12.29
C THR A 75 1.21 -3.25 11.71
N SER A 76 2.29 -3.09 12.46
CA SER A 76 3.60 -3.70 12.21
C SER A 76 3.82 -5.00 13.01
N ASP A 77 2.83 -5.45 13.77
CA ASP A 77 2.90 -6.71 14.53
C ASP A 77 2.53 -7.90 13.63
N TYR A 78 3.54 -8.46 12.99
CA TYR A 78 3.40 -9.61 12.09
C TYR A 78 3.02 -10.91 12.81
N ILE A 79 3.32 -11.02 14.11
CA ILE A 79 2.94 -12.19 14.91
C ILE A 79 1.42 -12.20 15.09
N SER A 80 0.87 -11.10 15.56
CA SER A 80 -0.59 -10.94 15.66
C SER A 80 -1.26 -11.10 14.30
N ALA A 81 -0.68 -10.56 13.22
CA ALA A 81 -1.23 -10.71 11.88
C ALA A 81 -1.38 -12.18 11.48
N LYS A 82 -0.38 -13.00 11.73
CA LYS A 82 -0.44 -14.46 11.44
C LYS A 82 -1.43 -15.19 12.35
N MET A 83 -1.52 -14.84 13.63
CA MET A 83 -2.50 -15.42 14.55
C MET A 83 -3.93 -15.14 14.10
N PHE A 84 -4.24 -13.88 13.74
CA PHE A 84 -5.55 -13.52 13.20
C PHE A 84 -5.85 -14.21 11.88
N LEU A 85 -4.87 -14.34 11.00
CA LEU A 85 -5.00 -15.07 9.74
C LEU A 85 -5.37 -16.54 9.96
N GLU A 86 -4.76 -17.20 10.93
CA GLU A 86 -5.08 -18.60 11.26
C GLU A 86 -6.51 -18.76 11.77
N SER A 87 -7.02 -17.81 12.54
CA SER A 87 -8.38 -17.83 13.10
C SER A 87 -9.48 -17.57 12.05
N ILE A 88 -9.14 -17.15 10.84
CA ILE A 88 -10.12 -16.88 9.79
C ILE A 88 -10.79 -18.16 9.34
N ASP A 89 -12.13 -18.13 9.38
CA ASP A 89 -13.01 -19.23 8.98
C ASP A 89 -14.26 -18.65 8.28
N PRO A 90 -14.86 -19.35 7.30
CA PRO A 90 -16.08 -18.88 6.62
C PRO A 90 -17.27 -18.58 7.54
N SER A 91 -17.32 -19.19 8.74
CA SER A 91 -18.38 -18.97 9.72
C SER A 91 -18.35 -17.58 10.34
N LEU A 92 -17.25 -16.81 10.20
CA LEU A 92 -17.16 -15.44 10.71
C LEU A 92 -18.17 -14.49 10.05
N ILE A 93 -18.65 -14.80 8.84
CA ILE A 93 -19.64 -13.99 8.14
C ILE A 93 -20.86 -14.84 7.82
N SER A 94 -21.99 -14.52 8.49
CA SER A 94 -23.24 -15.25 8.30
C SER A 94 -23.89 -14.96 6.93
N LYS A 95 -23.76 -13.72 6.44
CA LYS A 95 -24.29 -13.32 5.12
C LYS A 95 -23.38 -13.86 4.03
N GLN A 96 -23.87 -14.85 3.28
CA GLN A 96 -23.17 -15.39 2.13
C GLN A 96 -23.32 -14.47 0.90
N GLY A 97 -22.39 -14.57 -0.03
CA GLY A 97 -22.27 -13.72 -1.21
C GLY A 97 -20.82 -13.25 -1.35
N THR A 98 -20.56 -12.32 -2.27
CA THR A 98 -19.21 -11.80 -2.48
C THR A 98 -19.30 -10.30 -2.76
N ALA A 99 -19.02 -9.49 -1.76
CA ALA A 99 -19.12 -8.02 -1.79
C ALA A 99 -17.71 -7.39 -1.94
N ILE A 100 -17.05 -7.62 -3.08
CA ILE A 100 -15.68 -7.13 -3.36
C ILE A 100 -15.62 -5.61 -3.25
N GLY A 101 -16.61 -4.90 -3.79
CA GLY A 101 -16.67 -3.44 -3.74
C GLY A 101 -16.74 -2.90 -2.30
N ALA A 102 -17.50 -3.55 -1.41
CA ALA A 102 -17.57 -3.19 0.00
C ALA A 102 -16.21 -3.39 0.70
N ALA A 103 -15.51 -4.49 0.40
CA ALA A 103 -14.18 -4.77 0.95
C ALA A 103 -13.15 -3.73 0.51
N ILE A 104 -13.11 -3.34 -0.77
CA ILE A 104 -12.21 -2.29 -1.28
C ILE A 104 -12.53 -0.93 -0.63
N ASN A 105 -13.81 -0.57 -0.52
CA ASN A 105 -14.23 0.68 0.11
C ASN A 105 -13.88 0.70 1.61
N LEU A 106 -14.02 -0.41 2.32
CA LEU A 106 -13.61 -0.53 3.71
C LEU A 106 -12.09 -0.40 3.84
N ALA A 107 -11.32 -1.09 2.97
CA ALA A 107 -9.86 -1.00 2.92
C ALA A 107 -9.39 0.45 2.71
N ALA A 108 -9.97 1.15 1.73
CA ALA A 108 -9.60 2.53 1.43
C ALA A 108 -9.82 3.52 2.59
N ARG A 109 -10.72 3.20 3.51
CA ARG A 109 -10.99 4.01 4.73
C ARG A 109 -10.17 3.58 5.95
N SER A 110 -9.50 2.43 5.88
CA SER A 110 -8.77 1.83 7.00
C SER A 110 -7.27 2.17 7.02
N PHE A 111 -6.76 2.85 5.99
CA PHE A 111 -5.38 3.32 5.96
C PHE A 111 -5.13 4.46 6.94
N THR A 112 -3.89 4.59 7.39
CA THR A 112 -3.52 5.69 8.29
C THR A 112 -3.49 7.03 7.52
N PRO A 113 -3.70 8.18 8.20
CA PRO A 113 -3.65 9.50 7.55
C PRO A 113 -2.22 9.96 7.24
N GLN A 114 -1.20 9.10 7.37
CA GLN A 114 0.20 9.43 7.17
C GLN A 114 0.47 9.75 5.69
N GLU A 115 1.02 10.91 5.39
CA GLU A 115 1.42 11.32 4.03
C GLU A 115 2.75 10.67 3.62
N GLY A 116 2.96 10.48 2.31
CA GLY A 116 4.20 9.93 1.74
C GLY A 116 4.42 8.45 2.04
N VAL A 117 3.38 7.69 2.33
CA VAL A 117 3.43 6.23 2.51
C VAL A 117 2.63 5.57 1.40
N GLY A 118 3.27 4.65 0.67
CA GLY A 118 2.58 3.85 -0.34
C GLY A 118 1.45 3.02 0.26
N ARG A 119 0.31 2.98 -0.42
CA ARG A 119 -0.89 2.26 0.05
C ARG A 119 -1.36 1.28 -1.00
N THR A 120 -1.56 0.05 -0.60
CA THR A 120 -2.09 -0.97 -1.50
C THR A 120 -3.12 -1.86 -0.84
N VAL A 121 -4.18 -2.17 -1.58
CA VAL A 121 -5.14 -3.23 -1.24
C VAL A 121 -4.79 -4.46 -2.06
N ILE A 122 -4.72 -5.61 -1.41
CA ILE A 122 -4.56 -6.91 -2.05
C ILE A 122 -5.86 -7.68 -1.85
N VAL A 123 -6.67 -7.74 -2.90
CA VAL A 123 -7.91 -8.52 -2.90
C VAL A 123 -7.60 -9.96 -3.28
N ILE A 124 -8.02 -10.91 -2.46
CA ILE A 124 -7.84 -12.36 -2.69
C ILE A 124 -9.22 -12.99 -2.78
N THR A 125 -9.62 -13.41 -3.97
CA THR A 125 -10.98 -13.84 -4.27
C THR A 125 -10.99 -14.79 -5.46
N ASP A 126 -12.09 -15.50 -5.69
CA ASP A 126 -12.36 -16.22 -6.95
C ASP A 126 -13.07 -15.34 -8.00
N GLY A 127 -13.36 -14.09 -7.66
CA GLY A 127 -13.94 -13.13 -8.59
C GLY A 127 -15.43 -13.31 -8.85
N GLU A 128 -16.12 -14.21 -8.17
CA GLU A 128 -17.58 -14.30 -8.23
C GLU A 128 -18.18 -13.12 -7.48
N ASN A 129 -18.49 -12.03 -8.18
CA ASN A 129 -19.04 -10.79 -7.57
C ASN A 129 -20.55 -10.77 -7.70
N HIS A 130 -21.26 -10.91 -6.59
CA HIS A 130 -22.71 -10.99 -6.55
C HIS A 130 -23.40 -9.63 -6.30
N GLU A 131 -22.68 -8.62 -5.80
CA GLU A 131 -23.27 -7.33 -5.39
C GLU A 131 -22.91 -6.16 -6.32
N GLY A 132 -22.02 -6.36 -7.30
CA GLY A 132 -21.56 -5.29 -8.22
C GLY A 132 -20.66 -4.24 -7.55
N GLY A 133 -20.34 -3.16 -8.29
CA GLY A 133 -19.60 -1.99 -7.73
C GLY A 133 -18.13 -2.22 -7.44
N ALA A 134 -17.54 -3.36 -7.79
CA ALA A 134 -16.15 -3.68 -7.47
C ALA A 134 -15.16 -2.85 -8.32
N VAL A 135 -15.45 -2.69 -9.60
CA VAL A 135 -14.63 -1.90 -10.54
C VAL A 135 -14.66 -0.42 -10.17
N GLU A 136 -15.85 0.09 -9.84
CA GLU A 136 -16.04 1.48 -9.39
C GLU A 136 -15.31 1.76 -8.07
N ALA A 137 -15.35 0.81 -7.12
CA ALA A 137 -14.64 0.92 -5.85
C ALA A 137 -13.11 0.91 -6.07
N ALA A 138 -12.60 0.07 -6.97
CA ALA A 138 -11.19 0.03 -7.32
C ALA A 138 -10.73 1.33 -7.97
N LYS A 139 -11.53 1.89 -8.89
CA LYS A 139 -11.26 3.19 -9.51
C LYS A 139 -11.23 4.32 -8.48
N ALA A 140 -12.21 4.36 -7.59
CA ALA A 140 -12.27 5.37 -6.53
C ALA A 140 -11.10 5.25 -5.52
N ALA A 141 -10.57 4.05 -5.30
CA ALA A 141 -9.37 3.83 -4.52
C ALA A 141 -8.13 4.36 -5.25
N ALA A 142 -7.99 4.06 -6.55
CA ALA A 142 -6.89 4.55 -7.39
C ALA A 142 -6.84 6.09 -7.46
N GLU A 143 -7.98 6.76 -7.54
CA GLU A 143 -8.09 8.23 -7.51
C GLU A 143 -7.57 8.83 -6.18
N LYS A 144 -7.55 8.04 -5.10
CA LYS A 144 -6.97 8.41 -3.79
C LYS A 144 -5.51 7.98 -3.63
N GLY A 145 -4.85 7.53 -4.71
CA GLY A 145 -3.48 7.03 -4.66
C GLY A 145 -3.32 5.65 -4.00
N ILE A 146 -4.40 4.87 -3.89
CA ILE A 146 -4.39 3.52 -3.34
C ILE A 146 -4.40 2.51 -4.49
N GLN A 147 -3.35 1.72 -4.62
CA GLN A 147 -3.28 0.67 -5.63
C GLN A 147 -4.13 -0.54 -5.23
N VAL A 148 -4.88 -1.13 -6.16
CA VAL A 148 -5.68 -2.33 -5.90
C VAL A 148 -5.15 -3.49 -6.74
N ASN A 149 -4.51 -4.45 -6.09
CA ASN A 149 -4.01 -5.67 -6.69
C ASN A 149 -4.97 -6.82 -6.43
N VAL A 150 -5.14 -7.71 -7.40
CA VAL A 150 -6.07 -8.84 -7.28
C VAL A 150 -5.35 -10.17 -7.47
N LEU A 151 -5.53 -11.06 -6.51
CA LEU A 151 -5.08 -12.44 -6.54
C LEU A 151 -6.30 -13.35 -6.76
N GLY A 152 -6.45 -13.82 -7.99
CA GLY A 152 -7.53 -14.74 -8.35
C GLY A 152 -7.21 -16.16 -7.92
N VAL A 153 -8.04 -16.75 -7.06
CA VAL A 153 -7.81 -18.10 -6.51
C VAL A 153 -8.84 -19.06 -7.06
N GLY A 154 -8.37 -20.11 -7.74
CA GLY A 154 -9.22 -21.14 -8.35
C GLY A 154 -8.86 -21.40 -9.79
N MET A 155 -9.64 -22.28 -10.40
CA MET A 155 -9.48 -22.68 -11.80
C MET A 155 -10.72 -22.29 -12.62
N PRO A 156 -10.54 -21.89 -13.91
CA PRO A 156 -11.66 -21.56 -14.78
C PRO A 156 -12.62 -22.71 -15.03
N GLU A 157 -12.12 -23.97 -14.99
CA GLU A 157 -12.92 -25.18 -15.11
C GLU A 157 -13.90 -25.32 -13.96
N GLY A 158 -13.52 -24.82 -12.79
CA GLY A 158 -14.31 -24.85 -11.57
C GLY A 158 -14.24 -26.15 -10.80
N ALA A 159 -14.81 -26.10 -9.60
CA ALA A 159 -14.92 -27.27 -8.73
C ALA A 159 -16.19 -27.20 -7.87
N PRO A 160 -16.72 -28.35 -7.42
CA PRO A 160 -17.83 -28.37 -6.48
C PRO A 160 -17.40 -27.85 -5.10
N ILE A 161 -18.34 -27.25 -4.37
CA ILE A 161 -18.11 -26.76 -3.02
C ILE A 161 -18.35 -27.89 -2.02
N PRO A 162 -17.34 -28.36 -1.28
CA PRO A 162 -17.53 -29.43 -0.29
C PRO A 162 -18.32 -28.93 0.92
N ILE A 163 -19.04 -29.84 1.56
CA ILE A 163 -19.64 -29.64 2.89
C ILE A 163 -18.66 -30.19 3.91
N GLU A 164 -18.17 -29.31 4.79
CA GLU A 164 -17.17 -29.69 5.79
C GLU A 164 -17.64 -30.82 6.70
N GLY A 165 -16.74 -31.78 6.95
CA GLY A 165 -17.04 -32.99 7.76
C GLY A 165 -17.86 -34.05 7.05
N THR A 166 -18.14 -33.91 5.76
CA THR A 166 -18.88 -34.91 4.97
C THR A 166 -18.15 -35.21 3.64
N ASN A 167 -18.60 -36.27 2.94
CA ASN A 167 -18.15 -36.55 1.57
C ASN A 167 -19.14 -36.03 0.52
N ASP A 168 -19.98 -35.05 0.87
CA ASP A 168 -21.00 -34.48 -0.02
C ASP A 168 -20.66 -33.05 -0.40
N TYR A 169 -21.36 -32.50 -1.41
CA TYR A 169 -21.18 -31.18 -1.96
C TYR A 169 -22.44 -30.33 -1.78
N ARG A 170 -22.25 -29.01 -1.72
CA ARG A 170 -23.36 -28.06 -1.66
C ARG A 170 -24.24 -28.18 -2.91
N ARG A 171 -25.55 -28.07 -2.70
CA ARG A 171 -26.56 -28.17 -3.75
C ARG A 171 -27.41 -26.90 -3.80
N ASP A 172 -27.89 -26.62 -4.99
CA ASP A 172 -28.87 -25.54 -5.20
C ASP A 172 -30.26 -25.96 -4.72
N ARG A 173 -31.25 -25.09 -4.90
CA ARG A 173 -32.66 -25.36 -4.51
C ARG A 173 -33.29 -26.48 -5.33
N GLU A 174 -32.72 -26.81 -6.48
CA GLU A 174 -33.17 -27.85 -7.41
C GLU A 174 -32.46 -29.18 -7.18
N GLY A 175 -31.48 -29.22 -6.26
CA GLY A 175 -30.72 -30.39 -5.89
C GLY A 175 -29.47 -30.66 -6.73
N ASN A 176 -29.09 -29.74 -7.65
CA ASN A 176 -27.90 -29.86 -8.45
C ASN A 176 -26.66 -29.41 -7.63
N VAL A 177 -25.52 -30.07 -7.86
CA VAL A 177 -24.27 -29.72 -7.21
C VAL A 177 -23.82 -28.34 -7.71
N ILE A 178 -23.53 -27.43 -6.77
CA ILE A 178 -23.02 -26.08 -7.05
C ILE A 178 -21.55 -26.19 -7.43
N VAL A 179 -21.23 -25.76 -8.66
CA VAL A 179 -19.85 -25.66 -9.18
C VAL A 179 -19.47 -24.17 -9.25
N THR A 180 -18.44 -23.78 -8.50
CA THR A 180 -17.86 -22.42 -8.52
C THR A 180 -16.67 -22.36 -9.45
N ARG A 181 -16.47 -21.24 -10.14
CA ARG A 181 -15.37 -21.02 -11.10
C ARG A 181 -14.64 -19.71 -10.79
N LEU A 182 -13.35 -19.70 -11.11
CA LEU A 182 -12.60 -18.45 -11.08
C LEU A 182 -13.08 -17.52 -12.22
N ASN A 183 -13.54 -16.32 -11.87
CA ASN A 183 -13.88 -15.27 -12.82
C ASN A 183 -12.65 -14.38 -13.06
N GLU A 184 -11.74 -14.83 -13.93
CA GLU A 184 -10.51 -14.10 -14.24
C GLU A 184 -10.78 -12.72 -14.85
N GLN A 185 -11.81 -12.61 -15.70
CA GLN A 185 -12.13 -11.35 -16.35
C GLN A 185 -12.48 -10.26 -15.32
N MET A 186 -13.36 -10.56 -14.37
CA MET A 186 -13.72 -9.62 -13.29
C MET A 186 -12.50 -9.24 -12.46
N CYS A 187 -11.65 -10.21 -12.10
CA CYS A 187 -10.41 -9.95 -11.36
C CYS A 187 -9.47 -9.01 -12.13
N GLN A 188 -9.33 -9.19 -13.44
CA GLN A 188 -8.51 -8.33 -14.31
C GLN A 188 -9.09 -6.91 -14.40
N GLU A 189 -10.40 -6.78 -14.60
CA GLU A 189 -11.08 -5.48 -14.66
C GLU A 189 -10.90 -4.69 -13.36
N ILE A 190 -11.04 -5.33 -12.20
CA ILE A 190 -10.82 -4.71 -10.89
C ILE A 190 -9.36 -4.25 -10.74
N ALA A 191 -8.39 -5.11 -11.06
CA ALA A 191 -6.98 -4.78 -10.95
C ALA A 191 -6.59 -3.61 -11.88
N GLN A 192 -7.08 -3.62 -13.11
CA GLN A 192 -6.85 -2.55 -14.08
C GLN A 192 -7.44 -1.21 -13.61
N ALA A 193 -8.68 -1.23 -13.12
CA ALA A 193 -9.33 -0.03 -12.58
C ALA A 193 -8.62 0.53 -11.34
N GLY A 194 -8.00 -0.35 -10.55
CA GLY A 194 -7.23 -0.03 -9.35
C GLY A 194 -5.75 0.31 -9.59
N ASN A 195 -5.31 0.49 -10.84
CA ASN A 195 -3.90 0.70 -11.22
C ASN A 195 -2.95 -0.37 -10.66
N GLY A 196 -3.45 -1.58 -10.45
CA GLY A 196 -2.71 -2.71 -9.91
C GLY A 196 -2.50 -3.84 -10.90
N ILE A 197 -2.06 -4.98 -10.37
CA ILE A 197 -1.84 -6.19 -11.16
C ILE A 197 -2.85 -7.28 -10.77
N TYR A 198 -3.21 -8.10 -11.76
CA TYR A 198 -3.90 -9.36 -11.55
C TYR A 198 -2.89 -10.51 -11.61
N VAL A 199 -2.97 -11.42 -10.65
CA VAL A 199 -2.17 -12.66 -10.67
C VAL A 199 -3.05 -13.84 -10.29
N ARG A 200 -3.04 -14.90 -11.10
CA ARG A 200 -3.70 -16.13 -10.74
C ARG A 200 -2.88 -16.91 -9.72
N VAL A 201 -3.54 -17.35 -8.66
CA VAL A 201 -2.95 -18.19 -7.62
C VAL A 201 -3.15 -19.65 -8.02
N ASP A 202 -2.08 -20.29 -8.45
CA ASP A 202 -2.00 -21.70 -8.75
C ASP A 202 -1.25 -22.47 -7.64
N ASN A 203 -0.84 -23.71 -7.92
CA ASN A 203 -0.07 -24.52 -6.99
C ASN A 203 1.42 -24.12 -6.89
N THR A 204 1.88 -23.14 -7.67
CA THR A 204 3.23 -22.59 -7.62
C THR A 204 3.36 -21.42 -6.64
N ASN A 205 4.58 -20.89 -6.48
CA ASN A 205 4.84 -19.68 -5.68
C ASN A 205 4.93 -18.41 -6.55
N GLY A 206 4.44 -18.45 -7.79
CA GLY A 206 4.50 -17.34 -8.73
C GLY A 206 3.76 -16.09 -8.25
N ALA A 207 2.56 -16.29 -7.71
CA ALA A 207 1.72 -15.21 -7.21
C ALA A 207 2.38 -14.43 -6.07
N GLN A 208 2.98 -15.13 -5.09
CA GLN A 208 3.69 -14.50 -3.99
C GLN A 208 4.87 -13.66 -4.48
N LYS A 209 5.64 -14.17 -5.45
CA LYS A 209 6.80 -13.44 -6.00
C LYS A 209 6.35 -12.17 -6.72
N ALA A 210 5.32 -12.26 -7.55
CA ALA A 210 4.79 -11.13 -8.30
C ALA A 210 4.30 -10.00 -7.37
N ILE A 211 3.49 -10.33 -6.37
CA ILE A 211 2.94 -9.32 -5.45
C ILE A 211 4.02 -8.72 -4.55
N SER A 212 5.00 -9.52 -4.09
CA SER A 212 6.14 -8.99 -3.31
C SER A 212 7.01 -8.03 -4.13
N GLN A 213 7.17 -8.28 -5.43
CA GLN A 213 7.87 -7.37 -6.33
C GLN A 213 7.12 -6.06 -6.50
N GLU A 214 5.78 -6.11 -6.59
CA GLU A 214 4.96 -4.92 -6.75
C GLU A 214 5.00 -4.02 -5.49
N ILE A 215 4.87 -4.60 -4.30
CA ILE A 215 5.04 -3.87 -3.03
C ILE A 215 6.43 -3.22 -2.94
N ASN A 216 7.49 -3.95 -3.33
CA ASN A 216 8.84 -3.42 -3.33
C ASN A 216 9.07 -2.27 -4.33
N LYS A 217 8.37 -2.26 -5.47
CA LYS A 217 8.40 -1.13 -6.41
C LYS A 217 7.78 0.13 -5.79
N MET A 218 6.63 -0.01 -5.14
CA MET A 218 5.97 1.10 -4.44
C MET A 218 6.88 1.70 -3.37
N ALA A 219 7.48 0.87 -2.53
CA ALA A 219 8.40 1.31 -1.47
C ALA A 219 9.65 2.06 -2.02
N LYS A 220 10.11 1.74 -3.24
CA LYS A 220 11.22 2.44 -3.90
C LYS A 220 10.77 3.78 -4.50
N ALA A 221 9.60 3.82 -5.14
CA ALA A 221 9.07 5.02 -5.76
C ALA A 221 8.85 6.14 -4.71
N ASP A 222 8.35 5.80 -3.51
CA ASP A 222 8.17 6.75 -2.43
C ASP A 222 9.49 7.34 -1.93
N VAL A 223 10.55 6.54 -1.84
CA VAL A 223 11.89 7.01 -1.47
C VAL A 223 12.45 8.00 -2.51
N GLU A 224 12.31 7.70 -3.78
CA GLU A 224 12.80 8.57 -4.87
C GLU A 224 12.06 9.91 -4.89
N THR A 225 10.77 9.94 -4.62
CA THR A 225 9.96 11.16 -4.57
C THR A 225 10.34 12.07 -3.40
N GLN A 226 10.73 11.53 -2.26
CA GLN A 226 11.14 12.31 -1.08
C GLN A 226 12.54 12.91 -1.21
N VAL A 227 13.46 12.25 -1.90
CA VAL A 227 14.84 12.76 -2.11
C VAL A 227 14.85 14.10 -2.86
N TYR A 228 13.85 14.38 -3.69
CA TYR A 228 13.79 15.61 -4.49
C TYR A 228 13.15 16.81 -3.79
N THR A 229 12.62 16.69 -2.56
CA THR A 229 11.81 17.74 -1.94
C THR A 229 12.50 18.53 -0.83
N GLU A 230 13.64 18.09 -0.27
CA GLU A 230 14.35 18.83 0.77
C GLU A 230 15.54 19.60 0.23
N PHE A 231 15.31 20.88 -0.06
CA PHE A 231 16.39 21.83 -0.33
C PHE A 231 16.94 22.40 0.97
N ASN A 232 18.26 22.40 1.12
CA ASN A 232 18.92 22.99 2.27
C ASN A 232 18.77 24.52 2.22
N GLU A 233 17.97 25.09 3.10
CA GLU A 233 17.84 26.56 3.24
C GLU A 233 19.10 27.13 3.89
N GLN A 234 19.90 27.83 3.11
CA GLN A 234 21.17 28.46 3.54
C GLN A 234 20.98 29.93 3.97
N PHE A 235 19.79 30.31 4.45
CA PHE A 235 19.53 31.70 4.86
C PHE A 235 20.45 32.13 6.02
N GLN A 236 20.92 31.18 6.86
CA GLN A 236 21.81 31.46 7.98
C GLN A 236 23.17 32.04 7.51
N ALA A 237 23.75 31.43 6.45
CA ALA A 237 25.03 31.92 5.91
C ALA A 237 24.89 33.35 5.37
N VAL A 238 23.80 33.63 4.64
CA VAL A 238 23.51 34.99 4.13
C VAL A 238 23.21 35.97 5.28
N ALA A 239 22.49 35.51 6.31
CA ALA A 239 22.23 36.33 7.51
C ALA A 239 23.50 36.70 8.24
N TRP A 240 24.47 35.81 8.38
CA TRP A 240 25.79 36.12 8.97
C TRP A 240 26.60 37.12 8.14
N ILE A 241 26.58 37.00 6.81
CA ILE A 241 27.25 37.95 5.91
C ILE A 241 26.62 39.34 6.07
N ILE A 242 25.28 39.44 6.08
CA ILE A 242 24.58 40.71 6.29
C ILE A 242 24.90 41.30 7.66
N LEU A 243 24.92 40.49 8.72
CA LEU A 243 25.28 40.95 10.05
C LEU A 243 26.71 41.50 10.12
N LEU A 244 27.67 40.81 9.48
CA LEU A 244 29.06 41.28 9.39
C LEU A 244 29.18 42.59 8.62
N LEU A 245 28.44 42.77 7.53
CA LEU A 245 28.41 44.01 6.78
C LEU A 245 27.80 45.14 7.58
N LEU A 246 26.75 44.94 8.34
CA LEU A 246 26.14 45.92 9.23
C LEU A 246 27.09 46.31 10.37
N LEU A 247 27.83 45.36 10.94
CA LEU A 247 28.84 45.63 11.93
C LEU A 247 30.01 46.45 11.35
N ALA A 248 30.44 46.14 10.13
CA ALA A 248 31.46 46.93 9.43
C ALA A 248 30.99 48.35 9.12
N GLU A 249 29.73 48.51 8.69
CA GLU A 249 29.12 49.85 8.48
C GLU A 249 29.07 50.64 9.77
N MET A 250 28.72 50.00 10.90
CA MET A 250 28.72 50.68 12.22
C MET A 250 30.13 51.10 12.68
N LEU A 251 31.17 50.38 12.23
CA LEU A 251 32.58 50.77 12.51
C LEU A 251 33.12 51.85 11.57
N ILE A 252 32.53 52.01 10.37
CA ILE A 252 32.83 53.09 9.40
C ILE A 252 31.94 54.30 9.71
N LEU A 253 32.03 54.85 10.90
CA LEU A 253 31.31 56.06 11.27
C LEU A 253 31.87 57.29 10.54
N GLU A 254 31.01 58.27 10.25
CA GLU A 254 31.28 59.54 9.55
C GLU A 254 32.39 60.42 10.16
N ARG A 255 32.95 60.05 11.29
CA ARG A 255 34.12 60.70 11.87
C ARG A 255 35.35 59.86 11.64
N LYS A 256 36.39 60.45 11.03
CA LYS A 256 37.72 59.86 10.74
C LYS A 256 38.17 58.93 11.88
N ASN A 257 38.01 57.63 11.68
CA ASN A 257 38.46 56.64 12.63
C ASN A 257 40.00 56.74 12.72
N PRO A 258 40.60 56.94 13.91
CA PRO A 258 42.05 57.14 14.07
C PRO A 258 42.85 55.88 13.54
N LEU A 259 42.25 54.70 13.46
CA LEU A 259 42.87 53.47 12.92
C LEU A 259 43.09 53.51 11.39
N PHE A 260 42.27 54.26 10.63
CA PHE A 260 42.36 54.34 9.17
C PHE A 260 42.86 55.67 8.65
N ARG A 261 43.36 56.56 9.52
CA ARG A 261 43.83 57.92 9.19
C ARG A 261 44.99 57.97 8.19
N ASN A 262 45.72 56.85 8.03
CA ASN A 262 46.91 56.74 7.18
C ASN A 262 46.65 55.95 5.85
N ILE A 263 45.43 55.48 5.58
CA ILE A 263 45.11 54.73 4.36
C ILE A 263 44.42 55.73 3.37
N HIS A 264 45.19 56.24 2.40
CA HIS A 264 44.67 57.02 1.27
C HIS A 264 44.21 56.05 0.18
N LEU A 265 42.93 55.67 0.19
CA LEU A 265 42.33 54.78 -0.81
C LEU A 265 42.16 55.43 -2.19
N PHE A 266 42.26 56.77 -2.30
CA PHE A 266 42.22 57.50 -3.57
C PHE A 266 43.29 58.58 -3.56
N SER A 267 44.42 58.32 -4.19
CA SER A 267 45.43 59.31 -4.51
C SER A 267 45.04 60.00 -5.82
N ASN A 268 44.51 61.24 -5.73
CA ASN A 268 44.41 62.15 -6.87
C ASN A 268 45.84 62.61 -7.27
N LYS A 269 46.43 62.02 -8.32
CA LYS A 269 47.54 62.62 -9.02
C LYS A 269 47.02 63.83 -9.84
N LYS A 270 47.41 64.98 -9.49
CA LYS A 270 47.49 66.13 -10.38
C LYS A 270 48.76 66.00 -11.24
#